data_a64d098155540f9c74d289e1a17a1100
#
_entry.id   a64d098155540f9c74d289e1a17a1100
#
_cell.length_a   1.000
_cell.length_b   1.000
_cell.length_c   1.000
_cell.angle_alpha   90.00
_cell.angle_beta   90.00
_cell.angle_gamma   90.00
#
_symmetry.space_group_name_H-M   'P 1'
#
loop_
_entity.id
_entity.type
_entity.pdbx_description
1 polymer ?
#
loop_
_entity_poly.entity_id
_entity_poly.type
_entity_poly.pdbx_seq_one_letter_code
_entity_poly.pdbx_strand_id
1 'polypeptide(L)'
;PFLQKRTRERGLSEAYFKDLKVGRRDKEARARAIQGRMQQGMVYFPKDAVWTGTMVAELLRFPNGAHDDQVDALAWIGLMMTEFATFYERPEHVPSWRDKLKYLTKGAKHKSSMSA
;
A
#
# COMPACT_ATOMS: atom_id res chain seq x y z
N PRO A 1 -2.46 -0.53 -25.50
CA PRO A 1 -3.77 -0.57 -26.09
C PRO A 1 -4.66 0.57 -25.61
N PHE A 2 -5.97 0.39 -25.52
CA PHE A 2 -6.94 1.47 -25.36
C PHE A 2 -6.73 2.34 -24.11
N LEU A 3 -6.55 1.75 -22.95
CA LEU A 3 -6.36 2.48 -21.68
C LEU A 3 -5.09 3.34 -21.70
N GLN A 4 -3.98 2.82 -22.20
CA GLN A 4 -2.72 3.56 -22.31
C GLN A 4 -2.86 4.78 -23.24
N LYS A 5 -3.59 4.64 -24.36
CA LYS A 5 -3.90 5.74 -25.26
C LYS A 5 -4.71 6.81 -24.54
N ARG A 6 -5.77 6.40 -23.86
CA ARG A 6 -6.71 7.29 -23.14
C ARG A 6 -6.05 8.07 -22.00
N THR A 7 -5.13 7.44 -21.24
CA THR A 7 -4.39 8.12 -20.17
C THR A 7 -3.41 9.14 -20.73
N ARG A 8 -2.74 8.82 -21.84
CA ARG A 8 -1.83 9.75 -22.51
C ARG A 8 -2.58 10.97 -23.05
N GLU A 9 -3.75 10.78 -23.66
CA GLU A 9 -4.63 11.86 -24.13
C GLU A 9 -5.11 12.79 -23.01
N ARG A 10 -5.23 12.26 -21.77
CA ARG A 10 -5.61 13.03 -20.57
C ARG A 10 -4.43 13.59 -19.79
N GLY A 11 -3.21 13.53 -20.30
CA GLY A 11 -2.02 14.04 -19.65
C GLY A 11 -1.53 13.20 -18.45
N LEU A 12 -2.06 11.99 -18.27
CA LEU A 12 -1.63 11.04 -17.24
C LEU A 12 -0.50 10.15 -17.80
N SER A 13 0.58 10.77 -18.25
CA SER A 13 1.71 10.09 -18.89
C SER A 13 2.46 9.12 -17.97
N GLU A 14 2.39 9.35 -16.65
CA GLU A 14 3.06 8.52 -15.63
C GLU A 14 2.24 7.32 -15.17
N ALA A 15 1.02 7.12 -15.70
CA ALA A 15 0.23 5.96 -15.35
C ALA A 15 0.90 4.66 -15.85
N TYR A 16 1.29 3.82 -14.91
CA TYR A 16 1.89 2.54 -15.18
C TYR A 16 0.80 1.47 -15.35
N PHE A 17 0.85 0.76 -16.48
CA PHE A 17 -0.05 -0.36 -16.76
C PHE A 17 0.74 -1.66 -16.74
N LYS A 18 0.39 -2.54 -15.83
CA LYS A 18 0.94 -3.89 -15.77
C LYS A 18 -0.15 -4.90 -16.11
N ASP A 19 0.08 -5.70 -17.12
CA ASP A 19 -0.78 -6.83 -17.44
C ASP A 19 -0.54 -7.95 -16.40
N LEU A 20 -1.55 -8.23 -15.60
CA LEU A 20 -1.52 -9.33 -14.67
C LEU A 20 -2.05 -10.58 -15.35
N LYS A 21 -1.16 -11.52 -15.64
CA LYS A 21 -1.55 -12.80 -16.22
C LYS A 21 -2.25 -13.65 -15.16
N VAL A 22 -3.48 -14.02 -15.45
CA VAL A 22 -4.22 -15.00 -14.66
C VAL A 22 -3.50 -16.34 -14.82
N GLY A 23 -2.61 -16.67 -13.90
CA GLY A 23 -2.02 -18.00 -13.83
C GLY A 23 -3.04 -19.02 -13.32
N ARG A 24 -2.67 -20.31 -13.33
CA ARG A 24 -3.48 -21.40 -12.79
C ARG A 24 -3.66 -21.37 -11.26
N ARG A 25 -3.26 -20.28 -10.60
CA ARG A 25 -3.45 -20.12 -9.16
C ARG A 25 -4.93 -19.90 -8.87
N ASP A 26 -5.43 -20.71 -7.97
CA ASP A 26 -6.76 -20.59 -7.43
C ASP A 26 -7.01 -19.19 -6.84
N LYS A 27 -8.23 -18.70 -6.93
CA LYS A 27 -8.67 -17.40 -6.39
C LYS A 27 -8.35 -17.27 -4.90
N GLU A 28 -8.55 -18.34 -4.13
CA GLU A 28 -8.23 -18.37 -2.71
C GLU A 28 -6.73 -18.17 -2.45
N ALA A 29 -5.88 -18.82 -3.25
CA ALA A 29 -4.43 -18.66 -3.11
C ALA A 29 -3.98 -17.22 -3.40
N ARG A 30 -4.64 -16.51 -4.34
CA ARG A 30 -4.38 -15.09 -4.60
C ARG A 30 -4.83 -14.21 -3.45
N ALA A 31 -5.99 -14.51 -2.86
CA ALA A 31 -6.56 -13.72 -1.78
C ALA A 31 -5.75 -13.80 -0.47
N ARG A 32 -4.93 -14.84 -0.27
CA ARG A 32 -4.11 -15.01 0.95
C ARG A 32 -3.16 -13.84 1.22
N ALA A 33 -2.63 -13.21 0.17
CA ALA A 33 -1.72 -12.08 0.32
C ALA A 33 -2.41 -10.87 0.97
N ILE A 34 -3.64 -10.56 0.55
CA ILE A 34 -4.40 -9.46 1.13
C ILE A 34 -5.01 -9.86 2.47
N GLN A 35 -5.44 -11.11 2.64
CA GLN A 35 -5.93 -11.64 3.90
C GLN A 35 -4.90 -11.47 5.02
N GLY A 36 -3.64 -11.82 4.78
CA GLY A 36 -2.58 -11.65 5.76
C GLY A 36 -2.40 -10.19 6.19
N ARG A 37 -2.51 -9.24 5.24
CA ARG A 37 -2.46 -7.80 5.54
C ARG A 37 -3.66 -7.32 6.34
N MET A 38 -4.86 -7.85 6.06
CA MET A 38 -6.07 -7.55 6.83
C MET A 38 -5.95 -8.03 8.28
N GLN A 39 -5.44 -9.25 8.48
CA GLN A 39 -5.21 -9.81 9.82
C GLN A 39 -4.22 -8.99 10.64
N GLN A 40 -3.26 -8.35 9.98
CA GLN A 40 -2.29 -7.46 10.61
C GLN A 40 -2.81 -6.02 10.79
N GLY A 41 -4.06 -5.73 10.42
CA GLY A 41 -4.64 -4.40 10.52
C GLY A 41 -4.02 -3.37 9.56
N MET A 42 -3.47 -3.82 8.44
CA MET A 42 -2.83 -2.94 7.44
C MET A 42 -3.78 -2.48 6.33
N VAL A 43 -5.02 -2.93 6.34
CA VAL A 43 -6.01 -2.57 5.32
C VAL A 43 -7.12 -1.77 5.96
N TYR A 44 -7.39 -0.59 5.43
CA TYR A 44 -8.40 0.33 5.92
C TYR A 44 -9.43 0.61 4.83
N PHE A 45 -10.69 0.57 5.20
CA PHE A 45 -11.80 0.94 4.33
C PHE A 45 -12.43 2.25 4.81
N PRO A 46 -12.80 3.16 3.90
CA PRO A 46 -13.50 4.38 4.28
C PRO A 46 -14.88 4.03 4.85
N LYS A 47 -15.18 4.55 6.04
CA LYS A 47 -16.42 4.21 6.75
C LYS A 47 -17.67 4.66 6.02
N ASP A 48 -17.62 5.82 5.39
CA ASP A 48 -18.78 6.50 4.83
C ASP A 48 -18.89 6.37 3.29
N ALA A 49 -18.07 5.54 2.66
CA ALA A 49 -18.18 5.32 1.23
C ALA A 49 -19.33 4.36 0.90
N VAL A 50 -20.12 4.73 -0.10
CA VAL A 50 -21.31 3.98 -0.53
C VAL A 50 -21.00 2.53 -0.89
N TRP A 51 -19.82 2.26 -1.41
CA TRP A 51 -19.37 0.94 -1.85
C TRP A 51 -18.80 0.05 -0.72
N THR A 52 -18.45 0.61 0.44
CA THR A 52 -17.79 -0.13 1.53
C THR A 52 -18.65 -1.29 2.04
N GLY A 53 -19.96 -1.06 2.21
CA GLY A 53 -20.88 -2.11 2.66
C GLY A 53 -20.93 -3.30 1.71
N THR A 54 -21.01 -3.03 0.42
CA THR A 54 -21.02 -4.06 -0.63
C THR A 54 -19.70 -4.84 -0.66
N MET A 55 -18.57 -4.15 -0.54
CA MET A 55 -17.25 -4.74 -0.49
C MET A 55 -17.07 -5.68 0.70
N VAL A 56 -17.49 -5.25 1.88
CA VAL A 56 -17.42 -6.07 3.10
C VAL A 56 -18.33 -7.29 2.99
N ALA A 57 -19.55 -7.14 2.44
CA ALA A 57 -20.46 -8.24 2.24
C ALA A 57 -19.89 -9.29 1.26
N GLU A 58 -19.20 -8.86 0.22
CA GLU A 58 -18.53 -9.72 -0.75
C GLU A 58 -17.35 -10.47 -0.10
N LEU A 59 -16.53 -9.77 0.68
CA LEU A 59 -15.42 -10.37 1.44
C LEU A 59 -15.89 -11.45 2.42
N LEU A 60 -16.99 -11.21 3.12
CA LEU A 60 -17.53 -12.19 4.09
C LEU A 60 -18.10 -13.43 3.44
N ARG A 61 -18.55 -13.36 2.18
CA ARG A 61 -19.09 -14.50 1.42
C ARG A 61 -18.03 -15.25 0.63
N PHE A 62 -16.85 -14.67 0.47
CA PHE A 62 -15.77 -15.31 -0.27
C PHE A 62 -15.29 -16.59 0.43
N PRO A 63 -15.03 -17.73 -0.27
CA PRO A 63 -15.00 -17.88 -1.74
C PRO A 63 -16.35 -18.30 -2.36
N ASN A 64 -17.41 -18.49 -1.58
CA ASN A 64 -18.67 -19.08 -2.01
C ASN A 64 -19.71 -18.07 -2.53
N GLY A 65 -19.34 -16.79 -2.67
CA GLY A 65 -20.22 -15.75 -3.18
C GLY A 65 -20.47 -15.88 -4.68
N ALA A 66 -21.67 -15.48 -5.13
CA ALA A 66 -22.01 -15.41 -6.55
C ALA A 66 -21.22 -14.30 -7.30
N HIS A 67 -20.79 -13.28 -6.58
CA HIS A 67 -20.00 -12.16 -7.08
C HIS A 67 -18.76 -12.02 -6.19
N ASP A 68 -17.60 -12.01 -6.80
CA ASP A 68 -16.29 -11.91 -6.13
C ASP A 68 -15.31 -10.98 -6.85
N ASP A 69 -15.83 -10.15 -7.75
CA ASP A 69 -15.03 -9.26 -8.60
C ASP A 69 -14.20 -8.26 -7.79
N GLN A 70 -14.79 -7.69 -6.73
CA GLN A 70 -14.10 -6.75 -5.85
C GLN A 70 -13.03 -7.45 -5.01
N VAL A 71 -13.31 -8.66 -4.54
CA VAL A 71 -12.34 -9.48 -3.80
C VAL A 71 -11.19 -9.89 -4.70
N ASP A 72 -11.47 -10.25 -5.95
CA ASP A 72 -10.44 -10.62 -6.93
C ASP A 72 -9.53 -9.42 -7.27
N ALA A 73 -10.12 -8.23 -7.47
CA ALA A 73 -9.34 -7.00 -7.65
C ALA A 73 -8.45 -6.70 -6.43
N LEU A 74 -8.97 -6.84 -5.23
CA LEU A 74 -8.22 -6.63 -3.99
C LEU A 74 -7.11 -7.67 -3.81
N ALA A 75 -7.35 -8.92 -4.21
CA ALA A 75 -6.35 -9.98 -4.20
C ALA A 75 -5.18 -9.66 -5.14
N TRP A 76 -5.44 -9.13 -6.32
CA TRP A 76 -4.41 -8.66 -7.24
C TRP A 76 -3.59 -7.52 -6.67
N ILE A 77 -4.23 -6.55 -6.01
CA ILE A 77 -3.53 -5.46 -5.31
C ILE A 77 -2.61 -6.04 -4.23
N GLY A 78 -3.10 -6.99 -3.44
CA GLY A 78 -2.30 -7.66 -2.40
C GLY A 78 -1.05 -8.35 -2.95
N LEU A 79 -1.17 -9.05 -4.08
CA LEU A 79 -0.04 -9.68 -4.77
C LEU A 79 0.94 -8.65 -5.32
N MET A 80 0.47 -7.61 -5.97
CA MET A 80 1.31 -6.52 -6.48
C MET A 80 2.10 -5.85 -5.37
N MET A 81 1.45 -5.56 -4.24
CA MET A 81 2.13 -4.97 -3.07
C MET A 81 3.21 -5.90 -2.51
N THR A 82 3.04 -7.20 -2.60
CA THR A 82 4.06 -8.17 -2.18
C THR A 82 5.27 -8.14 -3.11
N GLU A 83 5.04 -8.05 -4.42
CA GLU A 83 6.13 -7.88 -5.40
C GLU A 83 6.89 -6.56 -5.18
N PHE A 84 6.17 -5.44 -4.99
CA PHE A 84 6.80 -4.14 -4.76
C PHE A 84 7.55 -4.06 -3.44
N ALA A 85 7.08 -4.73 -2.38
CA ALA A 85 7.77 -4.75 -1.09
C ALA A 85 9.17 -5.39 -1.16
N THR A 86 9.41 -6.29 -2.13
CA THR A 86 10.75 -6.87 -2.34
C THR A 86 11.74 -5.91 -3.01
N PHE A 87 11.25 -4.85 -3.66
CA PHE A 87 12.09 -3.83 -4.30
C PHE A 87 12.29 -2.58 -3.43
N TYR A 88 11.51 -2.42 -2.36
CA TYR A 88 11.67 -1.31 -1.44
C TYR A 88 12.57 -1.74 -0.28
N GLU A 89 13.86 -1.55 -0.46
CA GLU A 89 14.78 -1.52 0.68
C GLU A 89 14.41 -0.31 1.53
N ARG A 90 13.87 -0.56 2.71
CA ARG A 90 13.63 0.51 3.69
C ARG A 90 14.96 1.17 3.97
N PRO A 91 15.15 2.47 3.72
CA PRO A 91 16.40 3.14 4.07
C PRO A 91 16.67 2.91 5.56
N GLU A 92 17.87 2.49 5.88
CA GLU A 92 18.27 1.91 7.17
C GLU A 92 18.01 2.83 8.37
N HIS A 93 17.80 4.09 8.15
CA HIS A 93 17.36 5.02 9.19
C HIS A 93 16.86 6.33 8.56
N VAL A 94 15.56 6.57 8.59
CA VAL A 94 15.05 7.93 8.40
C VAL A 94 15.18 8.64 9.76
N PRO A 95 16.08 9.63 9.90
CA PRO A 95 16.26 10.32 11.18
C PRO A 95 14.94 10.93 11.64
N SER A 96 14.47 10.47 12.78
CA SER A 96 13.28 11.00 13.44
C SER A 96 13.50 12.50 13.73
N TRP A 97 12.42 13.29 13.83
CA TRP A 97 12.49 14.68 14.28
C TRP A 97 13.22 14.81 15.65
N ARG A 98 13.15 13.76 16.51
CA ARG A 98 13.88 13.67 17.76
C ARG A 98 15.40 13.57 17.57
N ASP A 99 15.83 12.90 16.51
CA ASP A 99 17.26 12.78 16.19
C ASP A 99 17.79 14.11 15.67
N LYS A 100 16.99 14.83 14.87
CA LYS A 100 17.32 16.20 14.44
C LYS A 100 17.43 17.15 15.62
N LEU A 101 16.56 17.04 16.62
CA LEU A 101 16.67 17.84 17.85
C LEU A 101 17.94 17.53 18.66
N LYS A 102 18.35 16.26 18.73
CA LYS A 102 19.61 15.90 19.40
C LYS A 102 20.83 16.55 18.77
N TYR A 103 20.86 16.66 17.42
CA TYR A 103 21.93 17.39 16.74
C TYR A 103 21.92 18.89 17.04
N LEU A 104 20.75 19.50 17.08
CA LEU A 104 20.61 20.93 17.39
C LEU A 104 20.99 21.25 18.84
N THR A 105 20.61 20.39 19.78
CA THR A 105 20.93 20.58 21.21
C THR A 105 22.40 20.26 21.55
N LYS A 106 23.05 19.36 20.82
CA LYS A 106 24.48 19.10 21.00
C LYS A 106 25.36 20.27 20.59
N GLY A 107 24.94 21.05 19.59
CA GLY A 107 25.63 22.27 19.18
C GLY A 107 25.49 23.45 20.16
N ALA A 108 24.45 23.45 21.00
CA ALA A 108 24.19 24.54 21.94
C ALA A 108 25.00 24.46 23.24
N LYS A 109 25.63 23.34 23.54
CA LYS A 109 26.38 23.14 24.80
C LYS A 109 27.83 23.67 24.79
N HIS A 110 28.30 24.29 23.71
CA HIS A 110 29.71 24.69 23.61
C HIS A 110 29.94 26.21 23.59
N LYS A 111 28.99 27.03 24.07
CA LYS A 111 29.20 28.47 24.25
C LYS A 111 28.73 28.94 25.65
N SER A 112 29.30 28.38 26.69
CA SER A 112 29.24 29.00 28.02
C SER A 112 30.55 28.67 28.73
N SER A 113 31.61 29.26 28.25
CA SER A 113 32.81 29.54 29.05
C SER A 113 32.98 31.05 29.02
N MET A 114 32.21 31.71 29.83
CA MET A 114 32.59 33.07 30.30
C MET A 114 33.59 32.84 31.43
N SER A 115 34.86 32.94 31.06
CA SER A 115 35.89 33.29 32.04
C SER A 115 35.72 34.75 32.40
N ALA A 116 35.53 35.00 33.66
CA ALA A 116 35.68 36.29 34.27
C ALA A 116 37.14 36.73 34.19
#